data_9d5234ef634580bad83ed019c03aeab9
#
_entry.id   9d5234ef634580bad83ed019c03aeab9
#
_cell.length_a   1.000
_cell.length_b   1.000
_cell.length_c   1.000
_cell.angle_alpha   90.00
_cell.angle_beta   90.00
_cell.angle_gamma   90.00
#
_symmetry.space_group_name_H-M   'P 1'
#
loop_
_entity.id
_entity.type
_entity.pdbx_description
1 polymer ?
#
loop_
_entity_poly.entity_id
_entity_poly.type
_entity_poly.pdbx_seq_one_letter_code
_entity_poly.pdbx_strand_id
1 'polypeptide(L)'
;SGGAPGCPSQEDIAAAQAAFHAFCTQVFQEEMAQAGTLDLHYTLLRPEAFGISPGEPKLGVCTLEDMIQSGAAVQELADRLAAFDRSLLTEDQALVYDALSETLQASLMGRGLELYEQPLAPTIGVQAQLPILLAEYSFHSLKDVEDYLALLSQTDAYYTQILEFENQKADAGLGPSDASIDRILESCESYRIDPDQNFLTETFAARLAALEQEIPLTAEQKADLHSRHLSAIQGHFIPAYETMIQGMTALKGRGINDGGLAGAKDGKQYYEYLVKTGPGLSYTVPELKEALKARIQKDYEALGRILQETPAADLENASFSLTDPQAILLDLQEQMKGLFPELSQCGYEVRQVPSCLEGSLSPAFYLTAPVDDRDQNVIYINGGSTDSRKDLYTTLAHEGFPGHLYQTVYSRTHAKTPLSTLLSCSGANEGWATYVENIACTFDNGLSRAAGEYRAHMRSLSLCVHGLLDIGINYDGWDEARAGEFIRSCFQADDQTVRELWQVMIDNPANYLEYCGGYIEYMDMREQAEAALGSRFSPLDFHKLLLDLGPVPFSVIRPRFMAWLEEQV
;
A
#
# COMPACT_ATOMS: atom_id res chain seq x y z
N SER A 1 30.52 26.56 43.69
CA SER A 1 30.98 26.58 42.32
C SER A 1 29.92 25.87 41.49
N GLY A 2 28.96 26.68 40.95
CA GLY A 2 27.96 26.23 40.04
C GLY A 2 28.56 26.06 38.67
N GLY A 3 28.79 24.81 38.26
CA GLY A 3 29.01 24.50 36.86
C GLY A 3 27.72 24.69 36.09
N ALA A 4 27.76 25.38 34.97
CA ALA A 4 26.70 25.43 33.98
C ALA A 4 26.23 24.00 33.66
N PRO A 5 24.96 23.76 33.35
CA PRO A 5 24.52 22.45 32.90
C PRO A 5 25.36 22.08 31.69
N GLY A 6 26.29 21.16 31.88
CA GLY A 6 27.36 20.87 30.92
C GLY A 6 26.79 20.23 29.67
N CYS A 7 27.41 20.53 28.51
CA CYS A 7 27.27 19.74 27.29
C CYS A 7 27.42 18.27 27.62
N PRO A 8 26.59 17.36 27.08
CA PRO A 8 26.72 15.93 27.31
C PRO A 8 28.12 15.45 26.91
N SER A 9 28.70 14.55 27.69
CA SER A 9 30.02 13.99 27.40
C SER A 9 29.95 13.09 26.16
N GLN A 10 31.12 12.84 25.54
CA GLN A 10 31.20 11.88 24.42
C GLN A 10 30.73 10.48 24.83
N GLU A 11 30.98 10.09 26.09
CA GLU A 11 30.51 8.82 26.65
C GLU A 11 28.98 8.79 26.75
N ASP A 12 28.35 9.90 27.18
CA ASP A 12 26.88 10.01 27.26
C ASP A 12 26.24 9.92 25.89
N ILE A 13 26.83 10.58 24.88
CA ILE A 13 26.36 10.53 23.50
C ILE A 13 26.48 9.10 22.95
N ALA A 14 27.64 8.46 23.13
CA ALA A 14 27.86 7.09 22.66
C ALA A 14 26.90 6.09 23.33
N ALA A 15 26.65 6.26 24.64
CA ALA A 15 25.71 5.42 25.39
C ALA A 15 24.28 5.59 24.88
N ALA A 16 23.84 6.83 24.64
CA ALA A 16 22.51 7.11 24.09
C ALA A 16 22.32 6.50 22.70
N GLN A 17 23.31 6.63 21.83
CA GLN A 17 23.27 6.08 20.48
C GLN A 17 23.25 4.54 20.49
N ALA A 18 24.03 3.91 21.37
CA ALA A 18 24.03 2.46 21.53
C ALA A 18 22.70 1.95 22.09
N ALA A 19 22.13 2.65 23.08
CA ALA A 19 20.83 2.31 23.66
C ALA A 19 19.71 2.43 22.62
N PHE A 20 19.74 3.46 21.79
CA PHE A 20 18.74 3.65 20.73
C PHE A 20 18.85 2.56 19.66
N HIS A 21 20.07 2.20 19.26
CA HIS A 21 20.28 1.10 18.31
C HIS A 21 19.69 -0.22 18.87
N ALA A 22 19.95 -0.52 20.14
CA ALA A 22 19.39 -1.71 20.79
C ALA A 22 17.87 -1.65 20.87
N PHE A 23 17.31 -0.48 21.15
CA PHE A 23 15.86 -0.25 21.16
C PHE A 23 15.23 -0.54 19.79
N CYS A 24 15.82 -0.05 18.71
CA CYS A 24 15.32 -0.30 17.35
C CYS A 24 15.31 -1.79 17.02
N THR A 25 16.36 -2.52 17.39
CA THR A 25 16.46 -3.97 17.20
C THR A 25 15.36 -4.69 18.00
N GLN A 26 15.18 -4.30 19.24
CA GLN A 26 14.17 -4.90 20.12
C GLN A 26 12.74 -4.65 19.60
N VAL A 27 12.44 -3.42 19.18
CA VAL A 27 11.11 -3.09 18.64
C VAL A 27 10.82 -3.91 17.39
N PHE A 28 11.79 -4.03 16.49
CA PHE A 28 11.63 -4.86 15.29
C PHE A 28 11.31 -6.31 15.66
N GLN A 29 12.07 -6.89 16.61
CA GLN A 29 11.84 -8.26 17.07
C GLN A 29 10.45 -8.43 17.70
N GLU A 30 10.03 -7.49 18.56
CA GLU A 30 8.72 -7.52 19.21
C GLU A 30 7.58 -7.45 18.18
N GLU A 31 7.67 -6.54 17.22
CA GLU A 31 6.66 -6.38 16.17
C GLU A 31 6.55 -7.63 15.29
N MET A 32 7.67 -8.19 14.88
CA MET A 32 7.70 -9.41 14.07
C MET A 32 7.22 -10.65 14.84
N ALA A 33 7.51 -10.74 16.13
CA ALA A 33 7.04 -11.84 16.97
C ALA A 33 5.53 -11.84 17.17
N GLN A 34 4.89 -10.65 17.14
CA GLN A 34 3.46 -10.49 17.28
C GLN A 34 2.70 -10.61 15.95
N ALA A 35 3.41 -10.52 14.82
CA ALA A 35 2.82 -10.60 13.51
C ALA A 35 2.15 -11.97 13.28
N GLY A 36 1.09 -11.99 12.49
CA GLY A 36 0.50 -13.24 11.99
C GLY A 36 1.49 -13.98 11.10
N THR A 37 1.26 -15.27 10.91
CA THR A 37 2.16 -16.12 10.12
C THR A 37 2.31 -15.61 8.68
N LEU A 38 1.24 -15.11 8.05
CA LEU A 38 1.30 -14.55 6.71
C LEU A 38 2.26 -13.35 6.65
N ASP A 39 2.07 -12.39 7.55
CA ASP A 39 2.91 -11.17 7.57
C ASP A 39 4.38 -11.52 7.80
N LEU A 40 4.65 -12.44 8.74
CA LEU A 40 6.01 -12.87 9.01
C LEU A 40 6.64 -13.57 7.81
N HIS A 41 5.89 -14.45 7.15
CA HIS A 41 6.35 -15.21 5.98
C HIS A 41 6.72 -14.29 4.80
N TYR A 42 5.88 -13.27 4.54
CA TYR A 42 6.14 -12.31 3.46
C TYR A 42 7.22 -11.30 3.81
N THR A 43 7.44 -11.01 5.09
CA THR A 43 8.41 -10.01 5.53
C THR A 43 9.82 -10.57 5.66
N LEU A 44 9.98 -11.78 6.23
CA LEU A 44 11.29 -12.38 6.51
C LEU A 44 11.39 -13.80 5.95
N LEU A 45 12.46 -14.05 5.21
CA LEU A 45 12.79 -15.40 4.76
C LEU A 45 13.33 -16.25 5.91
N ARG A 46 14.15 -15.64 6.77
CA ARG A 46 14.81 -16.34 7.90
C ARG A 46 14.60 -15.56 9.20
N PRO A 47 13.43 -15.68 9.84
CA PRO A 47 13.13 -14.99 11.09
C PRO A 47 14.16 -15.28 12.20
N GLU A 48 14.67 -16.50 12.27
CA GLU A 48 15.65 -16.92 13.29
C GLU A 48 16.95 -16.12 13.22
N ALA A 49 17.34 -15.63 12.05
CA ALA A 49 18.54 -14.78 11.90
C ALA A 49 18.36 -13.41 12.58
N PHE A 50 17.12 -13.02 12.86
CA PHE A 50 16.78 -11.78 13.57
C PHE A 50 16.40 -12.02 15.03
N GLY A 51 16.63 -13.24 15.55
CA GLY A 51 16.27 -13.60 16.92
C GLY A 51 14.77 -13.83 17.13
N ILE A 52 14.03 -14.09 16.05
CA ILE A 52 12.59 -14.30 16.08
C ILE A 52 12.29 -15.79 15.94
N SER A 53 11.56 -16.35 16.92
CA SER A 53 11.08 -17.73 16.86
C SER A 53 9.63 -17.71 16.41
N PRO A 54 9.32 -18.22 15.20
CA PRO A 54 7.93 -18.36 14.76
C PRO A 54 7.18 -19.26 15.74
N GLY A 55 6.01 -18.79 16.19
CA GLY A 55 5.12 -19.61 17.02
C GLY A 55 4.28 -20.57 16.17
N GLU A 56 3.24 -21.12 16.77
CA GLU A 56 2.26 -21.90 16.03
C GLU A 56 1.62 -21.02 14.92
N PRO A 57 1.34 -21.60 13.74
CA PRO A 57 0.70 -20.85 12.65
C PRO A 57 -0.61 -20.21 13.07
N LYS A 58 -0.79 -18.92 12.76
CA LYS A 58 -1.98 -18.14 13.08
C LYS A 58 -2.27 -17.10 12.00
N LEU A 59 -3.54 -16.93 11.66
CA LEU A 59 -3.99 -15.89 10.72
C LEU A 59 -3.98 -14.50 11.35
N GLY A 60 -4.11 -14.44 12.66
CA GLY A 60 -4.21 -13.19 13.40
C GLY A 60 -5.51 -13.11 14.20
N VAL A 61 -5.76 -11.94 14.78
CA VAL A 61 -6.94 -11.68 15.61
C VAL A 61 -7.66 -10.46 15.08
N CYS A 62 -8.97 -10.56 14.90
CA CYS A 62 -9.83 -9.43 14.50
C CYS A 62 -10.98 -9.31 15.49
N THR A 63 -10.70 -8.74 16.67
CA THR A 63 -11.68 -8.48 17.71
C THR A 63 -11.55 -7.04 18.22
N LEU A 64 -12.64 -6.48 18.70
CA LEU A 64 -12.63 -5.14 19.32
C LEU A 64 -11.66 -5.08 20.49
N GLU A 65 -11.63 -6.11 21.33
CA GLU A 65 -10.73 -6.20 22.48
C GLU A 65 -9.26 -6.12 22.04
N ASP A 66 -8.88 -6.87 21.04
CA ASP A 66 -7.51 -6.86 20.51
C ASP A 66 -7.13 -5.49 19.96
N MET A 67 -8.04 -4.83 19.24
CA MET A 67 -7.80 -3.49 18.72
C MET A 67 -7.58 -2.46 19.83
N ILE A 68 -8.34 -2.55 20.92
CA ILE A 68 -8.19 -1.68 22.08
C ILE A 68 -6.85 -1.94 22.78
N GLN A 69 -6.48 -3.21 22.95
CA GLN A 69 -5.19 -3.59 23.53
C GLN A 69 -4.01 -3.14 22.67
N SER A 70 -4.14 -3.24 21.37
CA SER A 70 -3.13 -2.75 20.43
C SER A 70 -2.91 -1.24 20.56
N GLY A 71 -3.97 -0.47 20.75
CA GLY A 71 -3.88 0.97 21.01
C GLY A 71 -3.11 1.28 22.31
N ALA A 72 -3.32 0.50 23.36
CA ALA A 72 -2.58 0.65 24.61
C ALA A 72 -1.09 0.30 24.43
N ALA A 73 -0.79 -0.74 23.65
CA ALA A 73 0.59 -1.13 23.33
C ALA A 73 1.31 -0.05 22.51
N VAL A 74 0.61 0.61 21.60
CA VAL A 74 1.14 1.75 20.83
C VAL A 74 1.50 2.90 21.77
N GLN A 75 0.65 3.22 22.73
CA GLN A 75 0.94 4.27 23.72
C GLN A 75 2.19 3.93 24.55
N GLU A 76 2.32 2.69 25.00
CA GLU A 76 3.50 2.23 25.74
C GLU A 76 4.77 2.39 24.91
N LEU A 77 4.72 2.00 23.63
CA LEU A 77 5.86 2.15 22.73
C LEU A 77 6.21 3.62 22.50
N ALA A 78 5.21 4.49 22.35
CA ALA A 78 5.42 5.93 22.23
C ALA A 78 6.10 6.50 23.48
N ASP A 79 5.72 6.06 24.67
CA ASP A 79 6.32 6.48 25.93
C ASP A 79 7.78 6.00 26.04
N ARG A 80 8.08 4.78 25.61
CA ARG A 80 9.45 4.24 25.56
C ARG A 80 10.33 5.05 24.60
N LEU A 81 9.81 5.42 23.45
CA LEU A 81 10.53 6.26 22.49
C LEU A 81 10.81 7.66 23.06
N ALA A 82 9.82 8.26 23.70
CA ALA A 82 9.92 9.61 24.27
C ALA A 82 10.95 9.70 25.40
N ALA A 83 11.35 8.57 26.02
CA ALA A 83 12.37 8.52 27.06
C ALA A 83 13.79 8.78 26.53
N PHE A 84 14.02 8.68 25.22
CA PHE A 84 15.31 8.99 24.61
C PHE A 84 15.48 10.49 24.43
N ASP A 85 16.70 11.00 24.63
CA ASP A 85 17.07 12.36 24.26
C ASP A 85 17.45 12.38 22.77
N ARG A 86 16.52 12.83 21.93
CA ARG A 86 16.70 12.87 20.47
C ARG A 86 17.92 13.68 20.05
N SER A 87 18.30 14.72 20.82
CA SER A 87 19.43 15.60 20.47
C SER A 87 20.79 14.89 20.53
N LEU A 88 20.86 13.73 21.20
CA LEU A 88 22.11 12.93 21.32
C LEU A 88 22.25 11.90 20.19
N LEU A 89 21.21 11.69 19.39
CA LEU A 89 21.17 10.69 18.32
C LEU A 89 21.92 11.18 17.08
N THR A 90 22.39 10.23 16.26
CA THR A 90 22.92 10.57 14.93
C THR A 90 21.79 11.06 14.03
N GLU A 91 22.10 11.69 12.91
CA GLU A 91 21.09 12.11 11.93
C GLU A 91 20.25 10.92 11.43
N ASP A 92 20.89 9.80 11.13
CA ASP A 92 20.18 8.58 10.72
C ASP A 92 19.25 8.06 11.81
N GLN A 93 19.71 8.07 13.07
CA GLN A 93 18.89 7.67 14.21
C GLN A 93 17.74 8.64 14.46
N ALA A 94 17.99 9.94 14.31
CA ALA A 94 16.93 10.95 14.43
C ALA A 94 15.84 10.78 13.38
N LEU A 95 16.20 10.37 12.17
CA LEU A 95 15.25 10.04 11.12
C LEU A 95 14.35 8.87 11.55
N VAL A 96 14.93 7.81 12.07
CA VAL A 96 14.17 6.65 12.59
C VAL A 96 13.29 7.05 13.76
N TYR A 97 13.82 7.85 14.69
CA TYR A 97 13.07 8.37 15.83
C TYR A 97 11.84 9.14 15.34
N ASP A 98 12.02 10.07 14.41
CA ASP A 98 10.94 10.90 13.90
C ASP A 98 9.90 10.07 13.14
N ALA A 99 10.34 9.13 12.31
CA ALA A 99 9.45 8.26 11.55
C ALA A 99 8.63 7.35 12.47
N LEU A 100 9.24 6.78 13.49
CA LEU A 100 8.54 5.96 14.48
C LEU A 100 7.57 6.82 15.30
N SER A 101 7.99 7.99 15.76
CA SER A 101 7.14 8.92 16.51
C SER A 101 5.89 9.32 15.72
N GLU A 102 6.04 9.72 14.46
CA GLU A 102 4.92 10.09 13.60
C GLU A 102 3.98 8.92 13.36
N THR A 103 4.53 7.74 13.10
CA THR A 103 3.73 6.53 12.90
C THR A 103 2.90 6.19 14.14
N LEU A 104 3.51 6.27 15.32
CA LEU A 104 2.83 5.99 16.58
C LEU A 104 1.76 7.05 16.90
N GLN A 105 2.06 8.33 16.73
CA GLN A 105 1.11 9.41 16.96
C GLN A 105 -0.09 9.32 16.02
N ALA A 106 0.12 9.00 14.76
CA ALA A 106 -0.97 8.78 13.82
C ALA A 106 -1.86 7.60 14.25
N SER A 107 -1.25 6.50 14.66
CA SER A 107 -1.98 5.33 15.15
C SER A 107 -2.83 5.65 16.39
N LEU A 108 -2.32 6.49 17.28
CA LEU A 108 -3.04 6.90 18.51
C LEU A 108 -4.29 7.74 18.22
N MET A 109 -4.38 8.40 17.06
CA MET A 109 -5.58 9.13 16.65
C MET A 109 -6.80 8.21 16.50
N GLY A 110 -6.58 6.93 16.28
CA GLY A 110 -7.65 5.93 16.11
C GLY A 110 -8.19 5.37 17.42
N ARG A 111 -7.63 5.72 18.58
CA ARG A 111 -8.11 5.22 19.86
C ARG A 111 -9.51 5.74 20.15
N GLY A 112 -10.42 4.82 20.48
CA GLY A 112 -11.84 5.12 20.65
C GLY A 112 -12.64 5.04 19.36
N LEU A 113 -12.00 4.88 18.22
CA LEU A 113 -12.62 4.79 16.89
C LEU A 113 -12.52 3.39 16.28
N GLU A 114 -12.22 2.38 17.06
CA GLU A 114 -11.95 1.01 16.59
C GLU A 114 -13.13 0.43 15.79
N LEU A 115 -14.36 0.77 16.16
CA LEU A 115 -15.56 0.27 15.46
C LEU A 115 -15.76 0.88 14.07
N TYR A 116 -14.99 1.89 13.70
CA TYR A 116 -14.98 2.43 12.32
C TYR A 116 -14.13 1.57 11.37
N GLU A 117 -13.27 0.72 11.89
CA GLU A 117 -12.44 -0.19 11.10
C GLU A 117 -13.30 -1.02 10.14
N GLN A 118 -12.82 -1.21 8.91
CA GLN A 118 -13.55 -1.92 7.86
C GLN A 118 -12.77 -3.15 7.38
N PRO A 119 -12.74 -4.24 8.15
CA PRO A 119 -11.98 -5.44 7.76
C PRO A 119 -12.49 -6.10 6.49
N LEU A 120 -13.75 -5.87 6.13
CA LEU A 120 -14.39 -6.42 4.93
C LEU A 120 -14.65 -5.39 3.84
N ALA A 121 -13.92 -4.26 3.84
CA ALA A 121 -14.10 -3.25 2.80
C ALA A 121 -14.11 -3.91 1.40
N PRO A 122 -15.07 -3.58 0.54
CA PRO A 122 -15.11 -4.17 -0.79
C PRO A 122 -13.79 -4.01 -1.54
N THR A 123 -13.36 -5.02 -2.24
CA THR A 123 -12.13 -5.15 -3.05
C THR A 123 -10.82 -5.23 -2.28
N ILE A 124 -10.70 -4.63 -1.10
CA ILE A 124 -9.45 -4.59 -0.31
C ILE A 124 -9.56 -5.27 1.07
N GLY A 125 -10.75 -5.74 1.44
CA GLY A 125 -10.96 -6.42 2.71
C GLY A 125 -10.38 -7.83 2.75
N VAL A 126 -10.41 -8.43 3.94
CA VAL A 126 -9.88 -9.78 4.18
C VAL A 126 -10.48 -10.82 3.25
N GLN A 127 -11.79 -10.73 2.96
CA GLN A 127 -12.49 -11.68 2.09
C GLN A 127 -11.93 -11.68 0.65
N ALA A 128 -11.36 -10.59 0.21
CA ALA A 128 -10.77 -10.46 -1.13
C ALA A 128 -9.27 -10.73 -1.13
N GLN A 129 -8.55 -10.35 -0.07
CA GLN A 129 -7.10 -10.41 -0.01
C GLN A 129 -6.56 -11.73 0.53
N LEU A 130 -7.21 -12.33 1.52
CA LEU A 130 -6.71 -13.57 2.15
C LEU A 130 -6.57 -14.73 1.14
N PRO A 131 -7.52 -14.97 0.22
CA PRO A 131 -7.34 -16.01 -0.77
C PRO A 131 -6.10 -15.84 -1.64
N ILE A 132 -5.78 -14.61 -2.01
CA ILE A 132 -4.59 -14.30 -2.82
C ILE A 132 -3.31 -14.53 -2.01
N LEU A 133 -3.28 -14.09 -0.75
CA LEU A 133 -2.14 -14.32 0.13
C LEU A 133 -1.90 -15.80 0.37
N LEU A 134 -2.94 -16.61 0.47
CA LEU A 134 -2.83 -18.06 0.59
C LEU A 134 -2.34 -18.69 -0.73
N ALA A 135 -2.82 -18.22 -1.88
CA ALA A 135 -2.40 -18.73 -3.18
C ALA A 135 -0.92 -18.44 -3.48
N GLU A 136 -0.43 -17.30 -3.01
CA GLU A 136 0.95 -16.83 -3.24
C GLU A 136 1.93 -17.26 -2.13
N TYR A 137 1.46 -17.93 -1.08
CA TYR A 137 2.29 -18.39 0.04
C TYR A 137 3.36 -19.36 -0.47
N SER A 138 4.63 -18.93 -0.48
CA SER A 138 5.73 -19.69 -1.08
C SER A 138 6.15 -20.88 -0.22
N PHE A 139 6.48 -21.98 -0.90
CA PHE A 139 6.96 -23.20 -0.25
C PHE A 139 8.46 -23.36 -0.45
N HIS A 140 9.24 -23.04 0.58
CA HIS A 140 10.68 -23.26 0.61
C HIS A 140 11.06 -24.55 1.33
N SER A 141 10.14 -25.11 2.12
CA SER A 141 10.32 -26.31 2.94
C SER A 141 9.00 -27.01 3.16
N LEU A 142 9.05 -28.24 3.68
CA LEU A 142 7.83 -28.95 4.12
C LEU A 142 7.13 -28.22 5.27
N LYS A 143 7.90 -27.52 6.12
CA LYS A 143 7.31 -26.70 7.18
C LYS A 143 6.39 -25.63 6.60
N ASP A 144 6.77 -24.98 5.51
CA ASP A 144 5.93 -24.00 4.85
C ASP A 144 4.62 -24.60 4.36
N VAL A 145 4.65 -25.83 3.84
CA VAL A 145 3.45 -26.55 3.41
C VAL A 145 2.54 -26.82 4.60
N GLU A 146 3.11 -27.30 5.71
CA GLU A 146 2.36 -27.57 6.94
C GLU A 146 1.74 -26.30 7.52
N ASP A 147 2.52 -25.21 7.56
CA ASP A 147 2.03 -23.91 8.02
C ASP A 147 0.88 -23.40 7.15
N TYR A 148 1.01 -23.51 5.83
CA TYR A 148 -0.05 -23.15 4.89
C TYR A 148 -1.34 -23.94 5.16
N LEU A 149 -1.24 -25.25 5.32
CA LEU A 149 -2.39 -26.10 5.61
C LEU A 149 -3.05 -25.73 6.95
N ALA A 150 -2.24 -25.40 7.95
CA ALA A 150 -2.75 -24.94 9.24
C ALA A 150 -3.49 -23.59 9.11
N LEU A 151 -2.96 -22.65 8.34
CA LEU A 151 -3.60 -21.35 8.07
C LEU A 151 -4.92 -21.54 7.33
N LEU A 152 -4.92 -22.36 6.31
CA LEU A 152 -6.13 -22.67 5.53
C LEU A 152 -7.23 -23.25 6.43
N SER A 153 -6.86 -24.10 7.37
CA SER A 153 -7.78 -24.73 8.32
C SER A 153 -8.29 -23.77 9.41
N GLN A 154 -7.76 -22.56 9.50
CA GLN A 154 -8.22 -21.54 10.44
C GLN A 154 -9.17 -20.51 9.81
N THR A 155 -9.41 -20.58 8.52
CA THR A 155 -10.18 -19.56 7.78
C THR A 155 -11.59 -19.36 8.37
N ASP A 156 -12.28 -20.44 8.69
CA ASP A 156 -13.65 -20.40 9.23
C ASP A 156 -13.69 -19.75 10.62
N ALA A 157 -12.79 -20.11 11.51
CA ALA A 157 -12.70 -19.50 12.84
C ALA A 157 -12.35 -18.02 12.76
N TYR A 158 -11.43 -17.65 11.87
CA TYR A 158 -11.02 -16.26 11.65
C TYR A 158 -12.18 -15.43 11.10
N TYR A 159 -12.92 -15.93 10.12
CA TYR A 159 -14.07 -15.23 9.55
C TYR A 159 -15.22 -15.09 10.55
N THR A 160 -15.38 -16.04 11.44
CA THR A 160 -16.35 -15.94 12.53
C THR A 160 -16.01 -14.76 13.46
N GLN A 161 -14.73 -14.57 13.80
CA GLN A 161 -14.30 -13.39 14.57
C GLN A 161 -14.63 -12.07 13.85
N ILE A 162 -14.32 -12.00 12.55
CA ILE A 162 -14.60 -10.80 11.75
C ILE A 162 -16.10 -10.52 11.72
N LEU A 163 -16.92 -11.55 11.54
CA LEU A 163 -18.37 -11.40 11.52
C LEU A 163 -18.92 -10.91 12.86
N GLU A 164 -18.37 -11.39 13.98
CA GLU A 164 -18.71 -10.89 15.30
C GLU A 164 -18.38 -9.40 15.45
N PHE A 165 -17.21 -8.98 14.97
CA PHE A 165 -16.83 -7.56 14.94
C PHE A 165 -17.81 -6.75 14.08
N GLU A 166 -18.19 -7.25 12.89
CA GLU A 166 -19.19 -6.58 12.04
C GLU A 166 -20.54 -6.45 12.72
N ASN A 167 -20.96 -7.42 13.52
CA ASN A 167 -22.18 -7.32 14.33
C ASN A 167 -22.06 -6.23 15.39
N GLN A 168 -20.91 -6.11 16.05
CA GLN A 168 -20.66 -5.03 17.02
C GLN A 168 -20.71 -3.67 16.34
N LYS A 169 -20.18 -3.52 15.13
CA LYS A 169 -20.29 -2.30 14.32
C LYS A 169 -21.75 -1.96 14.04
N ALA A 170 -22.52 -2.94 13.60
CA ALA A 170 -23.95 -2.75 13.31
C ALA A 170 -24.74 -2.32 14.56
N ASP A 171 -24.44 -2.94 15.71
CA ASP A 171 -25.07 -2.57 17.00
C ASP A 171 -24.74 -1.13 17.41
N ALA A 172 -23.53 -0.65 17.08
CA ALA A 172 -23.09 0.73 17.34
C ALA A 172 -23.58 1.72 16.26
N GLY A 173 -24.29 1.25 15.25
CA GLY A 173 -24.74 2.09 14.16
C GLY A 173 -23.66 2.44 13.14
N LEU A 174 -22.61 1.64 13.02
CA LEU A 174 -21.47 1.87 12.14
C LEU A 174 -21.30 0.76 11.08
N GLY A 175 -22.33 -0.07 10.91
CA GLY A 175 -22.31 -1.14 9.92
C GLY A 175 -22.28 -0.61 8.47
N PRO A 176 -21.79 -1.43 7.52
CA PRO A 176 -21.79 -1.06 6.12
C PRO A 176 -23.22 -0.91 5.57
N SER A 177 -23.37 -0.08 4.56
CA SER A 177 -24.64 0.08 3.83
C SER A 177 -25.02 -1.22 3.12
N ASP A 178 -26.30 -1.36 2.75
CA ASP A 178 -26.76 -2.52 1.99
C ASP A 178 -26.03 -2.67 0.67
N ALA A 179 -25.73 -1.57 -0.02
CA ALA A 179 -24.96 -1.58 -1.26
C ALA A 179 -23.53 -2.09 -1.04
N SER A 180 -22.86 -1.66 0.03
CA SER A 180 -21.53 -2.16 0.38
C SER A 180 -21.57 -3.65 0.75
N ILE A 181 -22.60 -4.09 1.49
CA ILE A 181 -22.81 -5.51 1.80
C ILE A 181 -22.96 -6.34 0.51
N ASP A 182 -23.73 -5.87 -0.46
CA ASP A 182 -23.90 -6.55 -1.74
C ASP A 182 -22.55 -6.76 -2.44
N ARG A 183 -21.68 -5.77 -2.40
CA ARG A 183 -20.36 -5.86 -3.01
C ARG A 183 -19.43 -6.81 -2.24
N ILE A 184 -19.54 -6.85 -0.91
CA ILE A 184 -18.84 -7.83 -0.07
C ILE A 184 -19.30 -9.25 -0.42
N LEU A 185 -20.62 -9.45 -0.53
CA LEU A 185 -21.22 -10.76 -0.87
C LEU A 185 -20.78 -11.23 -2.25
N GLU A 186 -20.71 -10.34 -3.23
CA GLU A 186 -20.25 -10.67 -4.58
C GLU A 186 -18.84 -11.26 -4.57
N SER A 187 -17.91 -10.65 -3.83
CA SER A 187 -16.56 -11.18 -3.70
C SER A 187 -16.54 -12.52 -2.95
N CYS A 188 -17.39 -12.70 -1.94
CA CYS A 188 -17.47 -13.96 -1.21
C CYS A 188 -17.98 -15.13 -2.08
N GLU A 189 -18.96 -14.86 -2.93
CA GLU A 189 -19.52 -15.89 -3.83
C GLU A 189 -18.47 -16.46 -4.77
N SER A 190 -17.54 -15.66 -5.25
CA SER A 190 -16.50 -16.10 -6.18
C SER A 190 -15.55 -17.15 -5.59
N TYR A 191 -15.49 -17.27 -4.26
CA TYR A 191 -14.60 -18.22 -3.57
C TYR A 191 -15.29 -19.50 -3.11
N ARG A 192 -16.60 -19.67 -3.34
CA ARG A 192 -17.36 -20.89 -2.99
C ARG A 192 -17.32 -21.94 -4.10
N ILE A 193 -16.14 -22.30 -4.53
CA ILE A 193 -15.94 -23.28 -5.61
C ILE A 193 -15.49 -24.59 -4.99
N ASP A 194 -16.05 -25.71 -5.50
CA ASP A 194 -15.74 -27.08 -5.03
C ASP A 194 -14.22 -27.31 -4.95
N PRO A 195 -13.76 -28.13 -3.98
CA PRO A 195 -12.34 -28.32 -3.73
C PRO A 195 -11.52 -28.70 -4.96
N ASP A 196 -12.02 -29.58 -5.81
CA ASP A 196 -11.31 -30.07 -7.00
C ASP A 196 -11.09 -28.97 -8.05
N GLN A 197 -11.96 -27.96 -8.08
CA GLN A 197 -11.93 -26.86 -9.06
C GLN A 197 -11.52 -25.55 -8.45
N ASN A 198 -11.22 -25.54 -7.16
CA ASN A 198 -10.82 -24.33 -6.44
C ASN A 198 -9.43 -23.90 -6.88
N PHE A 199 -9.25 -22.59 -7.13
CA PHE A 199 -7.95 -22.06 -7.55
C PHE A 199 -6.84 -22.33 -6.52
N LEU A 200 -7.17 -22.43 -5.22
CA LEU A 200 -6.19 -22.78 -4.19
C LEU A 200 -5.66 -24.20 -4.37
N THR A 201 -6.45 -25.11 -4.89
CA THR A 201 -6.02 -26.48 -5.20
C THR A 201 -5.05 -26.49 -6.38
N GLU A 202 -5.33 -25.71 -7.41
CA GLU A 202 -4.44 -25.57 -8.57
C GLU A 202 -3.11 -24.92 -8.17
N THR A 203 -3.14 -23.82 -7.43
CA THR A 203 -1.92 -23.13 -6.99
C THR A 203 -1.13 -23.96 -5.98
N PHE A 204 -1.81 -24.73 -5.11
CA PHE A 204 -1.16 -25.66 -4.19
C PHE A 204 -0.40 -26.75 -4.95
N ALA A 205 -1.04 -27.37 -5.94
CA ALA A 205 -0.40 -28.41 -6.74
C ALA A 205 0.84 -27.88 -7.48
N ALA A 206 0.76 -26.68 -8.05
CA ALA A 206 1.88 -26.05 -8.76
C ALA A 206 3.05 -25.77 -7.81
N ARG A 207 2.78 -25.22 -6.63
CA ARG A 207 3.82 -24.90 -5.63
C ARG A 207 4.45 -26.17 -5.06
N LEU A 208 3.67 -27.20 -4.83
CA LEU A 208 4.17 -28.49 -4.34
C LEU A 208 5.07 -29.15 -5.39
N ALA A 209 4.69 -29.10 -6.66
CA ALA A 209 5.51 -29.59 -7.75
C ALA A 209 6.85 -28.84 -7.87
N ALA A 210 6.83 -27.51 -7.69
CA ALA A 210 8.03 -26.70 -7.67
C ALA A 210 8.94 -27.07 -6.49
N LEU A 211 8.39 -27.27 -5.30
CA LEU A 211 9.14 -27.70 -4.12
C LEU A 211 9.81 -29.06 -4.33
N GLU A 212 9.13 -29.96 -5.02
CA GLU A 212 9.60 -31.31 -5.29
C GLU A 212 10.89 -31.32 -6.13
N GLN A 213 11.14 -30.29 -6.93
CA GLN A 213 12.38 -30.15 -7.69
C GLN A 213 13.61 -29.98 -6.77
N GLU A 214 13.41 -29.46 -5.58
CA GLU A 214 14.49 -29.20 -4.61
C GLU A 214 14.48 -30.19 -3.46
N ILE A 215 13.30 -30.63 -3.03
CA ILE A 215 13.10 -31.54 -1.90
C ILE A 215 12.28 -32.73 -2.38
N PRO A 216 12.90 -33.93 -2.55
CA PRO A 216 12.18 -35.09 -3.03
C PRO A 216 11.04 -35.50 -2.09
N LEU A 217 9.87 -35.75 -2.65
CA LEU A 217 8.69 -36.23 -1.92
C LEU A 217 8.30 -37.63 -2.43
N THR A 218 7.94 -38.52 -1.52
CA THR A 218 7.38 -39.81 -1.89
C THR A 218 5.97 -39.64 -2.46
N ALA A 219 5.52 -40.62 -3.25
CA ALA A 219 4.14 -40.62 -3.75
C ALA A 219 3.11 -40.61 -2.62
N GLU A 220 3.40 -41.28 -1.50
CA GLU A 220 2.56 -41.31 -0.32
C GLU A 220 2.47 -39.92 0.36
N GLN A 221 3.61 -39.23 0.51
CA GLN A 221 3.62 -37.88 1.06
C GLN A 221 2.82 -36.90 0.20
N LYS A 222 2.98 -36.94 -1.12
CA LYS A 222 2.21 -36.10 -2.04
C LYS A 222 0.72 -36.36 -1.95
N ALA A 223 0.32 -37.63 -1.93
CA ALA A 223 -1.09 -38.01 -1.81
C ALA A 223 -1.70 -37.54 -0.50
N ASP A 224 -0.95 -37.65 0.60
CA ASP A 224 -1.38 -37.17 1.93
C ASP A 224 -1.57 -35.66 1.93
N LEU A 225 -0.62 -34.91 1.42
CA LEU A 225 -0.68 -33.44 1.38
C LEU A 225 -1.83 -32.95 0.51
N HIS A 226 -2.06 -33.56 -0.66
CA HIS A 226 -3.19 -33.23 -1.52
C HIS A 226 -4.53 -33.55 -0.85
N SER A 227 -4.64 -34.68 -0.19
CA SER A 227 -5.86 -35.09 0.52
C SER A 227 -6.17 -34.12 1.66
N ARG A 228 -5.15 -33.72 2.43
CA ARG A 228 -5.30 -32.77 3.54
C ARG A 228 -5.69 -31.39 3.02
N HIS A 229 -5.16 -30.99 1.88
CA HIS A 229 -5.52 -29.72 1.24
C HIS A 229 -7.00 -29.70 0.84
N LEU A 230 -7.46 -30.74 0.15
CA LEU A 230 -8.87 -30.85 -0.24
C LEU A 230 -9.80 -30.85 0.98
N SER A 231 -9.40 -31.56 2.04
CA SER A 231 -10.16 -31.59 3.30
C SER A 231 -10.22 -30.21 3.96
N ALA A 232 -9.13 -29.43 3.92
CA ALA A 232 -9.10 -28.09 4.47
C ALA A 232 -9.98 -27.12 3.67
N ILE A 233 -9.97 -27.22 2.34
CA ILE A 233 -10.86 -26.42 1.49
C ILE A 233 -12.31 -26.72 1.82
N GLN A 234 -12.68 -27.98 1.87
CA GLN A 234 -14.07 -28.39 2.09
C GLN A 234 -14.54 -28.16 3.52
N GLY A 235 -13.67 -28.38 4.50
CA GLY A 235 -14.03 -28.30 5.93
C GLY A 235 -13.89 -26.92 6.55
N HIS A 236 -13.10 -26.02 5.97
CA HIS A 236 -12.77 -24.73 6.59
C HIS A 236 -12.89 -23.54 5.65
N PHE A 237 -12.33 -23.61 4.43
CA PHE A 237 -12.31 -22.46 3.52
C PHE A 237 -13.70 -22.17 2.93
N ILE A 238 -14.35 -23.15 2.34
CA ILE A 238 -15.70 -22.98 1.78
C ILE A 238 -16.71 -22.63 2.89
N PRO A 239 -16.72 -23.33 4.05
CA PRO A 239 -17.61 -22.96 5.15
C PRO A 239 -17.38 -21.53 5.67
N ALA A 240 -16.13 -21.03 5.65
CA ALA A 240 -15.83 -19.66 6.03
C ALA A 240 -16.61 -18.65 5.17
N TYR A 241 -16.62 -18.86 3.86
CA TYR A 241 -17.35 -17.98 2.93
C TYR A 241 -18.86 -18.15 3.03
N GLU A 242 -19.34 -19.36 3.27
CA GLU A 242 -20.78 -19.61 3.52
C GLU A 242 -21.25 -18.88 4.78
N THR A 243 -20.49 -18.96 5.86
CA THR A 243 -20.76 -18.24 7.11
C THR A 243 -20.75 -16.73 6.89
N MET A 244 -19.79 -16.23 6.15
CA MET A 244 -19.67 -14.81 5.85
C MET A 244 -20.86 -14.31 5.03
N ILE A 245 -21.28 -15.06 4.02
CA ILE A 245 -22.43 -14.73 3.17
C ILE A 245 -23.70 -14.66 4.01
N GLN A 246 -23.95 -15.68 4.83
CA GLN A 246 -25.14 -15.72 5.69
C GLN A 246 -25.11 -14.59 6.72
N GLY A 247 -23.98 -14.39 7.39
CA GLY A 247 -23.85 -13.40 8.44
C GLY A 247 -23.97 -11.96 7.94
N MET A 248 -23.34 -11.64 6.81
CA MET A 248 -23.42 -10.29 6.24
C MET A 248 -24.80 -10.04 5.62
N THR A 249 -25.43 -11.03 5.01
CA THR A 249 -26.82 -10.91 4.53
C THR A 249 -27.77 -10.56 5.67
N ALA A 250 -27.58 -11.16 6.85
CA ALA A 250 -28.39 -10.90 8.03
C ALA A 250 -28.22 -9.45 8.56
N LEU A 251 -27.14 -8.77 8.21
CA LEU A 251 -26.90 -7.38 8.59
C LEU A 251 -27.55 -6.36 7.64
N LYS A 252 -28.11 -6.78 6.53
CA LYS A 252 -28.85 -5.89 5.63
C LYS A 252 -30.04 -5.27 6.35
N GLY A 253 -30.28 -3.99 6.07
CA GLY A 253 -31.30 -3.20 6.74
C GLY A 253 -30.87 -2.63 8.08
N ARG A 254 -29.69 -2.98 8.57
CA ARG A 254 -29.11 -2.44 9.82
C ARG A 254 -27.99 -1.44 9.57
N GLY A 255 -27.58 -1.26 8.33
CA GLY A 255 -26.67 -0.20 7.93
C GLY A 255 -27.37 1.14 8.05
N ILE A 256 -26.72 2.09 8.71
CA ILE A 256 -27.35 3.37 9.02
C ILE A 256 -26.87 4.50 8.12
N ASN A 257 -25.82 4.26 7.36
CA ASN A 257 -25.19 5.29 6.56
C ASN A 257 -25.13 4.85 5.11
N ASP A 258 -26.08 5.31 4.32
CA ASP A 258 -26.06 5.11 2.87
C ASP A 258 -25.15 6.12 2.15
N GLY A 259 -24.55 7.05 2.92
CA GLY A 259 -23.55 8.00 2.44
C GLY A 259 -22.15 7.68 2.95
N GLY A 260 -21.24 8.66 2.89
CA GLY A 260 -19.86 8.52 3.34
C GLY A 260 -19.67 8.65 4.86
N LEU A 261 -18.43 8.58 5.30
CA LEU A 261 -18.05 8.69 6.73
C LEU A 261 -18.56 9.97 7.39
N ALA A 262 -18.69 11.06 6.66
CA ALA A 262 -19.18 12.34 7.20
C ALA A 262 -20.55 12.24 7.85
N GLY A 263 -21.36 11.25 7.45
CA GLY A 263 -22.67 11.00 8.05
C GLY A 263 -22.63 10.28 9.40
N ALA A 264 -21.49 9.68 9.78
CA ALA A 264 -21.33 9.02 11.06
C ALA A 264 -20.89 10.02 12.15
N LYS A 265 -21.15 9.69 13.42
CA LYS A 265 -20.92 10.60 14.56
C LYS A 265 -19.51 11.20 14.60
N ASP A 266 -18.48 10.37 14.52
CA ASP A 266 -17.07 10.77 14.54
C ASP A 266 -16.39 10.48 13.20
N GLY A 267 -17.17 10.48 12.13
CA GLY A 267 -16.69 10.10 10.79
C GLY A 267 -15.60 11.00 10.26
N LYS A 268 -15.71 12.31 10.48
CA LYS A 268 -14.66 13.27 10.08
C LYS A 268 -13.35 13.02 10.82
N GLN A 269 -13.44 12.75 12.12
CA GLN A 269 -12.29 12.43 12.95
C GLN A 269 -11.61 11.14 12.48
N TYR A 270 -12.41 10.11 12.15
CA TYR A 270 -11.88 8.87 11.60
C TYR A 270 -11.23 9.08 10.22
N TYR A 271 -11.81 9.93 9.38
CA TYR A 271 -11.21 10.27 8.10
C TYR A 271 -9.85 10.95 8.26
N GLU A 272 -9.72 11.88 9.19
CA GLU A 272 -8.45 12.52 9.53
C GLU A 272 -7.41 11.49 10.00
N TYR A 273 -7.84 10.51 10.79
CA TYR A 273 -7.00 9.37 11.19
C TYR A 273 -6.53 8.57 9.97
N LEU A 274 -7.43 8.26 9.04
CA LEU A 274 -7.09 7.52 7.82
C LEU A 274 -6.05 8.26 6.97
N VAL A 275 -6.17 9.58 6.86
CA VAL A 275 -5.22 10.41 6.09
C VAL A 275 -3.81 10.37 6.68
N LYS A 276 -3.69 10.26 7.99
CA LYS A 276 -2.40 10.23 8.69
C LYS A 276 -1.80 8.84 8.77
N THR A 277 -2.60 7.80 8.98
CA THR A 277 -2.08 6.44 9.17
C THR A 277 -1.75 5.71 7.88
N GLY A 278 -2.56 5.86 6.83
CA GLY A 278 -2.31 5.22 5.54
C GLY A 278 -1.37 6.06 4.68
N PRO A 279 -1.91 7.12 4.05
CA PRO A 279 -1.11 7.98 3.16
C PRO A 279 0.06 8.69 3.84
N GLY A 280 -0.01 8.96 5.15
CA GLY A 280 1.06 9.62 5.87
C GLY A 280 1.33 11.05 5.41
N LEU A 281 0.28 11.77 5.00
CA LEU A 281 0.41 13.10 4.41
C LEU A 281 0.76 14.16 5.44
N SER A 282 1.51 15.17 5.00
CA SER A 282 1.84 16.33 5.82
C SER A 282 0.68 17.32 5.92
N TYR A 283 -0.24 17.28 4.96
CA TYR A 283 -1.39 18.17 4.89
C TYR A 283 -2.47 17.81 5.92
N THR A 284 -3.18 18.82 6.44
CA THR A 284 -4.51 18.62 6.99
C THR A 284 -5.49 18.35 5.84
N VAL A 285 -6.71 17.87 6.14
CA VAL A 285 -7.71 17.63 5.09
C VAL A 285 -8.06 18.92 4.33
N PRO A 286 -8.32 20.07 5.00
CA PRO A 286 -8.53 21.33 4.29
C PRO A 286 -7.34 21.76 3.42
N GLU A 287 -6.11 21.62 3.91
CA GLU A 287 -4.91 21.93 3.13
C GLU A 287 -4.76 21.03 1.92
N LEU A 288 -5.01 19.72 2.08
CA LEU A 288 -5.00 18.76 0.98
C LEU A 288 -6.02 19.12 -0.09
N LYS A 289 -7.22 19.49 0.32
CA LYS A 289 -8.30 19.91 -0.57
C LYS A 289 -7.87 21.08 -1.47
N GLU A 290 -7.25 22.10 -0.88
CA GLU A 290 -6.73 23.24 -1.64
C GLU A 290 -5.57 22.85 -2.55
N ALA A 291 -4.68 21.98 -2.11
CA ALA A 291 -3.56 21.48 -2.93
C ALA A 291 -4.06 20.67 -4.14
N LEU A 292 -5.10 19.84 -3.95
CA LEU A 292 -5.74 19.09 -5.03
C LEU A 292 -6.38 20.02 -6.06
N LYS A 293 -7.10 21.04 -5.61
CA LYS A 293 -7.71 22.05 -6.49
C LYS A 293 -6.65 22.80 -7.31
N ALA A 294 -5.54 23.19 -6.67
CA ALA A 294 -4.45 23.87 -7.33
C ALA A 294 -3.81 22.99 -8.41
N ARG A 295 -3.64 21.69 -8.14
CA ARG A 295 -3.09 20.74 -9.12
C ARG A 295 -4.03 20.54 -10.30
N ILE A 296 -5.31 20.39 -10.05
CA ILE A 296 -6.34 20.28 -11.09
C ILE A 296 -6.28 21.50 -12.01
N GLN A 297 -6.17 22.70 -11.45
CA GLN A 297 -6.08 23.94 -12.26
C GLN A 297 -4.84 23.94 -13.15
N LYS A 298 -3.69 23.55 -12.60
CA LYS A 298 -2.44 23.44 -13.38
C LYS A 298 -2.57 22.42 -14.51
N ASP A 299 -3.19 21.27 -14.24
CA ASP A 299 -3.41 20.24 -15.26
C ASP A 299 -4.34 20.73 -16.37
N TYR A 300 -5.44 21.41 -16.05
CA TYR A 300 -6.34 22.00 -17.03
C TYR A 300 -5.64 23.02 -17.92
N GLU A 301 -4.84 23.89 -17.32
CA GLU A 301 -4.09 24.89 -18.07
C GLU A 301 -3.09 24.25 -19.04
N ALA A 302 -2.36 23.22 -18.56
CA ALA A 302 -1.40 22.50 -19.39
C ALA A 302 -2.10 21.73 -20.52
N LEU A 303 -3.20 21.04 -20.23
CA LEU A 303 -4.00 20.32 -21.23
C LEU A 303 -4.58 21.29 -22.25
N GLY A 304 -5.06 22.46 -21.84
CA GLY A 304 -5.56 23.49 -22.73
C GLY A 304 -4.52 23.93 -23.73
N ARG A 305 -3.29 24.18 -23.29
CA ARG A 305 -2.17 24.55 -24.16
C ARG A 305 -1.84 23.46 -25.17
N ILE A 306 -1.76 22.21 -24.69
CA ILE A 306 -1.46 21.04 -25.55
C ILE A 306 -2.53 20.88 -26.65
N LEU A 307 -3.80 20.99 -26.29
CA LEU A 307 -4.93 20.82 -27.21
C LEU A 307 -5.06 21.95 -28.24
N GLN A 308 -4.50 23.14 -27.96
CA GLN A 308 -4.44 24.24 -28.94
C GLN A 308 -3.48 23.92 -30.10
N GLU A 309 -2.42 23.16 -29.82
CA GLU A 309 -1.36 22.88 -30.79
C GLU A 309 -1.47 21.49 -31.44
N THR A 310 -2.16 20.54 -30.78
CA THR A 310 -2.23 19.15 -31.22
C THR A 310 -3.69 18.65 -31.14
N PRO A 311 -4.23 18.06 -32.23
CA PRO A 311 -5.57 17.49 -32.20
C PRO A 311 -5.71 16.38 -31.15
N ALA A 312 -6.84 16.37 -30.45
CA ALA A 312 -7.13 15.38 -29.41
C ALA A 312 -7.00 13.94 -29.93
N ALA A 313 -7.45 13.68 -31.15
CA ALA A 313 -7.36 12.33 -31.74
C ALA A 313 -5.92 11.84 -31.88
N ASP A 314 -4.98 12.72 -32.22
CA ASP A 314 -3.55 12.38 -32.35
C ASP A 314 -2.93 12.06 -30.98
N LEU A 315 -3.40 12.73 -29.94
CA LEU A 315 -2.93 12.50 -28.57
C LEU A 315 -3.48 11.19 -27.99
N GLU A 316 -4.76 10.93 -28.20
CA GLU A 316 -5.45 9.74 -27.69
C GLU A 316 -5.05 8.45 -28.39
N ASN A 317 -4.75 8.53 -29.71
CA ASN A 317 -4.35 7.38 -30.52
C ASN A 317 -2.84 7.10 -30.47
N ALA A 318 -2.05 7.96 -29.85
CA ALA A 318 -0.62 7.75 -29.70
C ALA A 318 -0.37 6.53 -28.80
N SER A 319 0.63 5.73 -29.16
CA SER A 319 0.97 4.52 -28.44
C SER A 319 2.48 4.42 -28.17
N PHE A 320 2.82 3.72 -27.10
CA PHE A 320 4.21 3.41 -26.78
C PHE A 320 4.80 2.45 -27.82
N SER A 321 6.09 2.60 -28.09
CA SER A 321 6.78 1.75 -29.08
C SER A 321 7.04 0.34 -28.59
N LEU A 322 7.15 0.14 -27.25
CA LEU A 322 7.43 -1.17 -26.65
C LEU A 322 6.17 -1.73 -26.01
N THR A 323 5.94 -3.02 -26.18
CA THR A 323 4.82 -3.76 -25.63
C THR A 323 5.25 -5.02 -24.86
N ASP A 324 6.49 -5.50 -25.07
CA ASP A 324 7.02 -6.64 -24.35
C ASP A 324 7.48 -6.23 -22.93
N PRO A 325 7.01 -6.92 -21.88
CA PRO A 325 7.36 -6.54 -20.50
C PRO A 325 8.86 -6.50 -20.21
N GLN A 326 9.63 -7.48 -20.67
CA GLN A 326 11.08 -7.52 -20.46
C GLN A 326 11.77 -6.35 -21.17
N ALA A 327 11.39 -6.08 -22.41
CA ALA A 327 11.94 -4.97 -23.18
C ALA A 327 11.60 -3.62 -22.53
N ILE A 328 10.40 -3.46 -22.03
CA ILE A 328 9.96 -2.25 -21.32
C ILE A 328 10.82 -2.03 -20.07
N LEU A 329 10.99 -3.05 -19.24
CA LEU A 329 11.77 -2.93 -18.00
C LEU A 329 13.24 -2.59 -18.28
N LEU A 330 13.84 -3.14 -19.32
CA LEU A 330 15.19 -2.80 -19.73
C LEU A 330 15.28 -1.36 -20.24
N ASP A 331 14.30 -0.92 -21.03
CA ASP A 331 14.25 0.45 -21.53
C ASP A 331 14.09 1.46 -20.39
N LEU A 332 13.20 1.19 -19.43
CA LEU A 332 13.03 2.05 -18.26
C LEU A 332 14.32 2.20 -17.45
N GLN A 333 15.08 1.12 -17.28
CA GLN A 333 16.37 1.17 -16.59
C GLN A 333 17.39 2.04 -17.36
N GLU A 334 17.37 2.01 -18.67
CA GLU A 334 18.22 2.91 -19.47
C GLU A 334 17.77 4.38 -19.39
N GLN A 335 16.46 4.61 -19.50
CA GLN A 335 15.90 5.98 -19.47
C GLN A 335 16.11 6.68 -18.13
N MET A 336 16.13 5.92 -17.03
CA MET A 336 16.30 6.50 -15.69
C MET A 336 17.74 6.88 -15.35
N LYS A 337 18.73 6.43 -16.11
CA LYS A 337 20.16 6.76 -15.87
C LYS A 337 20.38 8.26 -15.89
N GLY A 338 21.11 8.74 -14.88
CA GLY A 338 21.39 10.18 -14.75
C GLY A 338 20.26 11.00 -14.13
N LEU A 339 19.06 10.42 -13.96
CA LEU A 339 17.92 11.05 -13.32
C LEU A 339 17.65 10.49 -11.92
N PHE A 340 18.06 9.27 -11.69
CA PHE A 340 17.89 8.54 -10.43
C PHE A 340 19.20 7.86 -10.04
N PRO A 341 19.50 7.71 -8.75
CA PRO A 341 20.68 6.98 -8.29
C PRO A 341 20.70 5.55 -8.82
N GLU A 342 21.89 5.06 -9.13
CA GLU A 342 22.07 3.68 -9.58
C GLU A 342 21.90 2.69 -8.42
N LEU A 343 21.35 1.51 -8.74
CA LEU A 343 21.39 0.35 -7.86
C LEU A 343 22.57 -0.53 -8.27
N SER A 344 23.40 -0.91 -7.29
CA SER A 344 24.56 -1.77 -7.51
C SER A 344 24.16 -3.19 -7.95
N GLN A 345 23.04 -3.70 -7.42
CA GLN A 345 22.48 -5.01 -7.77
C GLN A 345 20.97 -4.99 -7.56
N CYS A 346 20.22 -5.48 -8.54
CA CYS A 346 18.79 -5.66 -8.44
C CYS A 346 18.36 -6.85 -9.31
N GLY A 347 18.27 -8.03 -8.69
CA GLY A 347 17.72 -9.22 -9.35
C GLY A 347 16.21 -9.14 -9.39
N TYR A 348 15.61 -9.50 -10.51
CA TYR A 348 14.15 -9.59 -10.64
C TYR A 348 13.75 -10.61 -11.71
N GLU A 349 12.55 -11.11 -11.59
CA GLU A 349 11.91 -11.98 -12.58
C GLU A 349 10.59 -11.40 -13.03
N VAL A 350 10.23 -11.67 -14.28
CA VAL A 350 8.89 -11.38 -14.81
C VAL A 350 8.15 -12.71 -14.91
N ARG A 351 6.98 -12.79 -14.27
CA ARG A 351 6.12 -13.99 -14.27
C ARG A 351 4.74 -13.65 -14.75
N GLN A 352 4.07 -14.63 -15.34
CA GLN A 352 2.67 -14.51 -15.71
C GLN A 352 1.78 -14.86 -14.51
N VAL A 353 0.71 -14.10 -14.34
CA VAL A 353 -0.33 -14.44 -13.38
C VAL A 353 -0.95 -15.77 -13.79
N PRO A 354 -1.14 -16.74 -12.85
CA PRO A 354 -1.85 -17.97 -13.16
C PRO A 354 -3.24 -17.69 -13.74
N SER A 355 -3.66 -18.46 -14.73
CA SER A 355 -4.93 -18.23 -15.44
C SER A 355 -6.14 -18.19 -14.50
N CYS A 356 -6.11 -18.97 -13.42
CA CYS A 356 -7.18 -19.01 -12.42
C CYS A 356 -7.30 -17.71 -11.60
N LEU A 357 -6.28 -16.85 -11.61
CA LEU A 357 -6.24 -15.59 -10.87
C LEU A 357 -6.37 -14.35 -11.76
N GLU A 358 -6.43 -14.51 -13.08
CA GLU A 358 -6.47 -13.39 -14.02
C GLU A 358 -7.63 -12.42 -13.75
N GLY A 359 -8.78 -12.92 -13.36
CA GLY A 359 -9.96 -12.10 -13.06
C GLY A 359 -9.90 -11.37 -11.71
N SER A 360 -8.96 -11.74 -10.84
CA SER A 360 -8.87 -11.24 -9.46
C SER A 360 -7.70 -10.30 -9.24
N LEU A 361 -6.76 -10.21 -10.18
CA LEU A 361 -5.51 -9.46 -10.01
C LEU A 361 -5.40 -8.30 -11.00
N SER A 362 -4.59 -7.30 -10.61
CA SER A 362 -4.26 -6.13 -11.43
C SER A 362 -3.56 -6.54 -12.73
N PRO A 363 -3.52 -5.64 -13.74
CA PRO A 363 -2.81 -5.89 -15.00
C PRO A 363 -1.34 -6.21 -14.85
N ALA A 364 -0.68 -5.61 -13.89
CA ALA A 364 0.69 -5.92 -13.47
C ALA A 364 0.85 -5.50 -12.02
N PHE A 365 1.72 -6.18 -11.29
CA PHE A 365 2.05 -5.78 -9.92
C PHE A 365 3.42 -6.28 -9.51
N TYR A 366 4.02 -5.57 -8.56
CA TYR A 366 5.27 -5.96 -7.94
C TYR A 366 4.98 -6.75 -6.66
N LEU A 367 5.51 -7.95 -6.59
CA LEU A 367 5.51 -8.73 -5.36
C LEU A 367 6.80 -8.40 -4.61
N THR A 368 6.64 -7.72 -3.47
CA THR A 368 7.76 -7.27 -2.66
C THR A 368 8.53 -8.45 -2.08
N ALA A 369 9.85 -8.45 -2.28
CA ALA A 369 10.74 -9.47 -1.74
C ALA A 369 10.79 -9.37 -0.20
N PRO A 370 11.11 -10.47 0.51
CA PRO A 370 11.43 -10.40 1.93
C PRO A 370 12.58 -9.43 2.21
N VAL A 371 12.57 -8.83 3.39
CA VAL A 371 13.60 -7.84 3.79
C VAL A 371 15.02 -8.42 3.71
N ASP A 372 15.16 -9.69 4.03
CA ASP A 372 16.43 -10.42 4.05
C ASP A 372 16.73 -11.19 2.74
N ASP A 373 15.98 -10.93 1.69
CA ASP A 373 16.23 -11.52 0.37
C ASP A 373 15.92 -10.51 -0.75
N ARG A 374 16.86 -9.60 -0.99
CA ARG A 374 16.69 -8.46 -1.90
C ARG A 374 16.67 -8.82 -3.39
N ASP A 375 17.06 -10.04 -3.74
CA ASP A 375 17.19 -10.46 -5.14
C ASP A 375 15.95 -11.19 -5.66
N GLN A 376 15.02 -11.57 -4.77
CA GLN A 376 13.79 -12.28 -5.15
C GLN A 376 12.63 -11.34 -5.47
N ASN A 377 12.90 -10.34 -6.29
CA ASN A 377 11.86 -9.42 -6.76
C ASN A 377 11.12 -10.05 -7.94
N VAL A 378 9.80 -9.99 -7.90
CA VAL A 378 8.96 -10.53 -8.97
C VAL A 378 7.98 -9.46 -9.44
N ILE A 379 7.93 -9.28 -10.75
CA ILE A 379 6.89 -8.49 -11.42
C ILE A 379 5.95 -9.48 -12.11
N TYR A 380 4.68 -9.44 -11.73
CA TYR A 380 3.65 -10.25 -12.34
C TYR A 380 2.94 -9.48 -13.44
N ILE A 381 2.72 -10.15 -14.56
CA ILE A 381 1.97 -9.64 -15.70
C ILE A 381 0.67 -10.45 -15.80
N ASN A 382 -0.46 -9.76 -15.85
CA ASN A 382 -1.76 -10.36 -16.05
C ASN A 382 -2.10 -10.38 -17.54
N GLY A 383 -1.87 -11.53 -18.19
CA GLY A 383 -2.13 -11.71 -19.61
C GLY A 383 -3.60 -11.70 -20.01
N GLY A 384 -4.52 -11.85 -19.04
CA GLY A 384 -5.96 -11.81 -19.27
C GLY A 384 -6.54 -10.41 -19.42
N SER A 385 -5.75 -9.37 -19.12
CA SER A 385 -6.19 -7.98 -19.20
C SER A 385 -5.74 -7.37 -20.54
N THR A 386 -6.63 -7.32 -21.53
CA THR A 386 -6.33 -6.80 -22.88
C THR A 386 -6.23 -5.28 -22.93
N ASP A 387 -7.00 -4.57 -22.10
CA ASP A 387 -7.03 -3.10 -22.09
C ASP A 387 -5.77 -2.48 -21.47
N SER A 388 -5.06 -3.22 -20.63
CA SER A 388 -3.88 -2.75 -19.91
C SER A 388 -2.61 -2.72 -20.75
N ARG A 389 -2.57 -3.38 -21.89
CA ARG A 389 -1.36 -3.44 -22.75
C ARG A 389 -1.00 -2.10 -23.36
N LYS A 390 -1.98 -1.21 -23.54
CA LYS A 390 -1.76 0.13 -24.07
C LYS A 390 -0.95 1.00 -23.13
N ASP A 391 -1.09 0.78 -21.81
CA ASP A 391 -0.43 1.55 -20.76
C ASP A 391 0.64 0.75 -20.01
N LEU A 392 1.05 -0.38 -20.58
CA LEU A 392 1.99 -1.28 -19.90
C LEU A 392 3.33 -0.60 -19.60
N TYR A 393 3.80 0.31 -20.46
CA TYR A 393 5.03 1.04 -20.23
C TYR A 393 5.00 1.84 -18.92
N THR A 394 3.96 2.64 -18.71
CA THR A 394 3.81 3.43 -17.49
C THR A 394 3.43 2.58 -16.29
N THR A 395 2.66 1.51 -16.49
CA THR A 395 2.35 0.55 -15.43
C THR A 395 3.63 -0.11 -14.92
N LEU A 396 4.54 -0.50 -15.80
CA LEU A 396 5.83 -1.10 -15.40
C LEU A 396 6.81 -0.08 -14.85
N ALA A 397 6.69 1.20 -15.21
CA ALA A 397 7.41 2.27 -14.51
C ALA A 397 6.94 2.36 -13.06
N HIS A 398 5.64 2.30 -12.82
CA HIS A 398 5.01 2.32 -11.49
C HIS A 398 5.43 1.11 -10.66
N GLU A 399 5.30 -0.10 -11.22
CA GLU A 399 5.57 -1.34 -10.50
C GLU A 399 7.06 -1.68 -10.43
N GLY A 400 7.82 -1.36 -11.46
CA GLY A 400 9.24 -1.75 -11.59
C GLY A 400 10.21 -0.58 -11.41
N PHE A 401 10.65 -0.02 -12.52
CA PHE A 401 11.69 1.01 -12.58
C PHE A 401 11.16 2.32 -13.19
N PRO A 402 11.32 3.46 -12.50
CA PRO A 402 11.92 3.67 -11.18
C PRO A 402 10.92 3.62 -10.02
N GLY A 403 9.84 2.86 -10.13
CA GLY A 403 8.73 2.80 -9.19
C GLY A 403 8.96 1.89 -7.98
N HIS A 404 7.97 1.07 -7.66
CA HIS A 404 7.92 0.28 -6.43
C HIS A 404 9.14 -0.62 -6.21
N LEU A 405 9.52 -1.42 -7.21
CA LEU A 405 10.67 -2.32 -7.08
C LEU A 405 11.94 -1.54 -6.78
N TYR A 406 12.20 -0.51 -7.58
CA TYR A 406 13.39 0.33 -7.43
C TYR A 406 13.45 1.01 -6.06
N GLN A 407 12.36 1.66 -5.64
CA GLN A 407 12.28 2.33 -4.35
C GLN A 407 12.50 1.35 -3.19
N THR A 408 11.87 0.19 -3.26
CA THR A 408 11.95 -0.83 -2.21
C THR A 408 13.38 -1.35 -2.06
N VAL A 409 14.02 -1.74 -3.16
CA VAL A 409 15.39 -2.25 -3.14
C VAL A 409 16.36 -1.16 -2.69
N TYR A 410 16.22 0.06 -3.20
CA TYR A 410 17.05 1.19 -2.79
C TYR A 410 16.95 1.45 -1.28
N SER A 411 15.72 1.60 -0.78
CA SER A 411 15.46 1.84 0.64
C SER A 411 16.07 0.77 1.55
N ARG A 412 15.88 -0.49 1.18
CA ARG A 412 16.37 -1.62 1.99
C ARG A 412 17.89 -1.74 1.95
N THR A 413 18.50 -1.43 0.81
CA THR A 413 19.95 -1.41 0.67
C THR A 413 20.59 -0.34 1.55
N HIS A 414 19.93 0.78 1.74
CA HIS A 414 20.43 1.93 2.51
C HIS A 414 19.84 2.01 3.92
N ALA A 415 18.99 1.09 4.32
CA ALA A 415 18.41 1.07 5.67
C ALA A 415 19.49 0.85 6.73
N LYS A 416 19.49 1.68 7.76
CA LYS A 416 20.48 1.62 8.85
C LYS A 416 20.06 0.64 9.95
N THR A 417 18.79 0.29 10.00
CA THR A 417 18.22 -0.66 10.97
C THR A 417 17.06 -1.40 10.31
N PRO A 418 16.83 -2.68 10.66
CA PRO A 418 15.68 -3.43 10.16
C PRO A 418 14.33 -2.75 10.47
N LEU A 419 14.25 -2.02 11.59
CA LEU A 419 13.04 -1.29 11.98
C LEU A 419 12.58 -0.30 10.89
N SER A 420 13.51 0.31 10.15
CA SER A 420 13.19 1.25 9.06
C SER A 420 12.23 0.65 8.03
N THR A 421 12.29 -0.66 7.81
CA THR A 421 11.42 -1.36 6.84
C THR A 421 9.95 -1.40 7.27
N LEU A 422 9.66 -1.17 8.55
CA LEU A 422 8.31 -1.15 9.11
C LEU A 422 7.73 0.28 9.22
N LEU A 423 8.50 1.30 8.85
CA LEU A 423 8.13 2.71 9.04
C LEU A 423 7.69 3.40 7.75
N SER A 424 7.45 2.66 6.69
CA SER A 424 6.93 3.22 5.44
C SER A 424 5.45 3.57 5.56
N CYS A 425 5.01 4.56 4.79
CA CYS A 425 3.60 4.87 4.64
C CYS A 425 3.16 4.68 3.18
N SER A 426 1.88 4.37 2.98
CA SER A 426 1.37 4.05 1.64
C SER A 426 1.44 5.25 0.69
N GLY A 427 1.26 6.47 1.20
CA GLY A 427 1.38 7.68 0.37
C GLY A 427 2.79 7.91 -0.14
N ALA A 428 3.80 7.61 0.66
CA ALA A 428 5.19 7.71 0.23
C ALA A 428 5.55 6.62 -0.78
N ASN A 429 4.95 5.44 -0.68
CA ASN A 429 5.13 4.34 -1.63
C ASN A 429 4.33 4.57 -2.93
N GLU A 430 3.02 4.74 -2.82
CA GLU A 430 2.15 4.91 -3.99
C GLU A 430 2.34 6.27 -4.66
N GLY A 431 2.56 7.31 -3.87
CA GLY A 431 2.86 8.65 -4.38
C GLY A 431 4.15 8.68 -5.17
N TRP A 432 5.20 7.98 -4.70
CA TRP A 432 6.44 7.84 -5.44
C TRP A 432 6.23 7.13 -6.79
N ALA A 433 5.56 5.98 -6.77
CA ALA A 433 5.29 5.20 -7.97
C ALA A 433 4.45 6.00 -8.99
N THR A 434 3.47 6.77 -8.53
CA THR A 434 2.67 7.66 -9.36
C THR A 434 3.49 8.82 -9.91
N TYR A 435 4.34 9.41 -9.10
CA TYR A 435 5.25 10.47 -9.50
C TYR A 435 6.20 10.02 -10.60
N VAL A 436 6.84 8.85 -10.47
CA VAL A 436 7.76 8.33 -11.49
C VAL A 436 7.03 7.80 -12.73
N GLU A 437 5.81 7.30 -12.59
CA GLU A 437 4.93 6.95 -13.71
C GLU A 437 4.71 8.17 -14.61
N ASN A 438 4.46 9.33 -14.02
CA ASN A 438 4.33 10.59 -14.74
C ASN A 438 5.60 10.99 -15.47
N ILE A 439 6.75 10.86 -14.82
CA ILE A 439 8.05 11.12 -15.45
C ILE A 439 8.27 10.20 -16.66
N ALA A 440 7.92 8.91 -16.54
CA ALA A 440 8.07 7.93 -17.60
C ALA A 440 7.23 8.25 -18.85
N CYS A 441 6.13 8.97 -18.69
CA CYS A 441 5.34 9.47 -19.83
C CYS A 441 6.18 10.33 -20.78
N THR A 442 7.20 11.01 -20.27
CA THR A 442 8.05 11.92 -21.02
C THR A 442 9.43 11.34 -21.37
N PHE A 443 9.66 10.07 -21.07
CA PHE A 443 10.85 9.37 -21.55
C PHE A 443 10.80 9.20 -23.08
N ASP A 444 11.93 8.84 -23.67
CA ASP A 444 11.98 8.45 -25.09
C ASP A 444 11.35 7.06 -25.25
N ASN A 445 10.03 7.05 -25.42
CA ASN A 445 9.19 5.85 -25.35
C ASN A 445 8.30 5.66 -26.59
N GLY A 446 8.55 6.42 -27.66
CA GLY A 446 7.76 6.39 -28.88
C GLY A 446 6.62 7.39 -28.95
N LEU A 447 6.24 7.98 -27.82
CA LEU A 447 5.27 9.09 -27.83
C LEU A 447 5.99 10.39 -28.21
N SER A 448 5.25 11.28 -28.91
CA SER A 448 5.69 12.66 -29.05
C SER A 448 5.71 13.33 -27.66
N ARG A 449 6.46 14.41 -27.53
CA ARG A 449 6.49 15.17 -26.27
C ARG A 449 5.08 15.61 -25.86
N ALA A 450 4.29 16.12 -26.81
CA ALA A 450 2.92 16.54 -26.55
C ALA A 450 2.04 15.37 -26.05
N ALA A 451 2.15 14.19 -26.67
CA ALA A 451 1.38 13.01 -26.25
C ALA A 451 1.80 12.52 -24.87
N GLY A 452 3.11 12.54 -24.55
CA GLY A 452 3.61 12.18 -23.23
C GLY A 452 3.13 13.12 -22.13
N GLU A 453 3.22 14.42 -22.35
CA GLU A 453 2.73 15.45 -21.43
C GLU A 453 1.20 15.35 -21.26
N TYR A 454 0.47 15.11 -22.35
CA TYR A 454 -0.97 14.90 -22.30
C TYR A 454 -1.35 13.74 -21.38
N ARG A 455 -0.70 12.59 -21.53
CA ARG A 455 -0.96 11.42 -20.67
C ARG A 455 -0.64 11.71 -19.22
N ALA A 456 0.48 12.37 -18.95
CA ALA A 456 0.89 12.72 -17.59
C ALA A 456 -0.13 13.65 -16.91
N HIS A 457 -0.57 14.69 -17.59
CA HIS A 457 -1.56 15.63 -17.05
C HIS A 457 -2.96 15.01 -16.92
N MET A 458 -3.36 14.15 -17.85
CA MET A 458 -4.65 13.44 -17.75
C MET A 458 -4.68 12.49 -16.56
N ARG A 459 -3.58 11.78 -16.31
CA ARG A 459 -3.46 10.89 -15.16
C ARG A 459 -3.49 11.68 -13.83
N SER A 460 -2.73 12.77 -13.76
CA SER A 460 -2.71 13.69 -12.62
C SER A 460 -4.10 14.26 -12.33
N LEU A 461 -4.77 14.77 -13.37
CA LEU A 461 -6.13 15.31 -13.28
C LEU A 461 -7.11 14.27 -12.72
N SER A 462 -7.11 13.08 -13.31
CA SER A 462 -8.02 12.00 -12.90
C SER A 462 -7.83 11.64 -11.43
N LEU A 463 -6.59 11.45 -10.98
CA LEU A 463 -6.31 11.12 -9.60
C LEU A 463 -6.72 12.22 -8.62
N CYS A 464 -6.46 13.47 -8.97
CA CYS A 464 -6.82 14.61 -8.12
C CYS A 464 -8.33 14.82 -8.03
N VAL A 465 -9.05 14.59 -9.12
CA VAL A 465 -10.51 14.63 -9.11
C VAL A 465 -11.08 13.53 -8.21
N HIS A 466 -10.53 12.31 -8.28
CA HIS A 466 -10.93 11.22 -7.38
C HIS A 466 -10.62 11.58 -5.91
N GLY A 467 -9.48 12.21 -5.65
CA GLY A 467 -9.14 12.67 -4.30
C GLY A 467 -10.12 13.70 -3.75
N LEU A 468 -10.50 14.70 -4.55
CA LEU A 468 -11.51 15.69 -4.14
C LEU A 468 -12.89 15.07 -3.95
N LEU A 469 -13.25 14.10 -4.78
CA LEU A 469 -14.51 13.38 -4.66
C LEU A 469 -14.56 12.60 -3.33
N ASP A 470 -13.47 11.92 -2.99
CA ASP A 470 -13.32 11.19 -1.73
C ASP A 470 -13.52 12.13 -0.53
N ILE A 471 -12.80 13.25 -0.50
CA ILE A 471 -12.92 14.27 0.56
C ILE A 471 -14.35 14.82 0.61
N GLY A 472 -14.91 15.16 -0.53
CA GLY A 472 -16.26 15.71 -0.63
C GLY A 472 -17.31 14.79 -0.02
N ILE A 473 -17.26 13.51 -0.36
CA ILE A 473 -18.23 12.52 0.14
C ILE A 473 -17.97 12.17 1.61
N ASN A 474 -16.74 11.83 1.96
CA ASN A 474 -16.41 11.25 3.26
C ASN A 474 -16.10 12.27 4.33
N TYR A 475 -15.78 13.50 3.99
CA TYR A 475 -15.42 14.56 4.94
C TYR A 475 -16.38 15.74 4.91
N ASP A 476 -16.71 16.23 3.70
CA ASP A 476 -17.61 17.37 3.54
C ASP A 476 -19.10 16.99 3.53
N GLY A 477 -19.41 15.70 3.43
CA GLY A 477 -20.79 15.21 3.51
C GLY A 477 -21.60 15.38 2.24
N TRP A 478 -20.96 15.38 1.07
CA TRP A 478 -21.67 15.45 -0.21
C TRP A 478 -22.59 14.24 -0.36
N ASP A 479 -23.80 14.50 -0.84
CA ASP A 479 -24.71 13.45 -1.30
C ASP A 479 -24.39 13.05 -2.76
N GLU A 480 -25.08 12.03 -3.25
CA GLU A 480 -24.85 11.53 -4.61
C GLU A 480 -25.11 12.62 -5.68
N ALA A 481 -26.12 13.46 -5.49
CA ALA A 481 -26.42 14.56 -6.41
C ALA A 481 -25.29 15.58 -6.46
N ARG A 482 -24.74 15.97 -5.33
CA ARG A 482 -23.59 16.90 -5.24
C ARG A 482 -22.34 16.28 -5.84
N ALA A 483 -22.08 15.00 -5.56
CA ALA A 483 -20.98 14.27 -6.16
C ALA A 483 -21.11 14.22 -7.69
N GLY A 484 -22.32 13.97 -8.19
CA GLY A 484 -22.62 13.98 -9.64
C GLY A 484 -22.35 15.32 -10.28
N GLU A 485 -22.77 16.43 -9.66
CA GLU A 485 -22.45 17.77 -10.16
C GLU A 485 -20.93 17.98 -10.29
N PHE A 486 -20.17 17.59 -9.28
CA PHE A 486 -18.72 17.72 -9.29
C PHE A 486 -18.09 16.87 -10.41
N ILE A 487 -18.46 15.60 -10.50
CA ILE A 487 -17.94 14.68 -11.51
C ILE A 487 -18.20 15.23 -12.92
N ARG A 488 -19.43 15.68 -13.19
CA ARG A 488 -19.82 16.20 -14.50
C ARG A 488 -19.17 17.54 -14.83
N SER A 489 -18.72 18.30 -13.82
CA SER A 489 -17.94 19.51 -14.05
C SER A 489 -16.52 19.20 -14.55
N CYS A 490 -16.04 17.97 -14.31
CA CYS A 490 -14.69 17.54 -14.68
C CYS A 490 -14.67 16.62 -15.90
N PHE A 491 -15.65 15.72 -16.03
CA PHE A 491 -15.72 14.69 -17.07
C PHE A 491 -17.15 14.53 -17.58
N GLN A 492 -17.27 13.94 -18.76
CA GLN A 492 -18.57 13.42 -19.20
C GLN A 492 -18.86 12.13 -18.44
N ALA A 493 -20.00 12.09 -17.76
CA ALA A 493 -20.39 10.92 -16.98
C ALA A 493 -21.92 10.77 -17.00
N ASP A 494 -22.38 9.55 -17.26
CA ASP A 494 -23.78 9.19 -17.11
C ASP A 494 -24.12 8.89 -15.65
N ASP A 495 -25.39 8.66 -15.36
CA ASP A 495 -25.86 8.40 -14.00
C ASP A 495 -25.25 7.13 -13.41
N GLN A 496 -25.01 6.11 -14.23
CA GLN A 496 -24.40 4.87 -13.78
C GLN A 496 -22.94 5.09 -13.36
N THR A 497 -22.16 5.83 -14.14
CA THR A 497 -20.77 6.17 -13.81
C THR A 497 -20.69 6.97 -12.50
N VAL A 498 -21.59 7.93 -12.31
CA VAL A 498 -21.68 8.71 -11.07
C VAL A 498 -21.96 7.78 -9.88
N ARG A 499 -22.91 6.88 -10.02
CA ARG A 499 -23.27 5.93 -8.95
C ARG A 499 -22.12 5.01 -8.60
N GLU A 500 -21.41 4.50 -9.59
CA GLU A 500 -20.26 3.63 -9.39
C GLU A 500 -19.12 4.34 -8.66
N LEU A 501 -18.81 5.57 -9.06
CA LEU A 501 -17.78 6.39 -8.38
C LEU A 501 -18.20 6.75 -6.96
N TRP A 502 -19.46 7.11 -6.76
CA TRP A 502 -20.04 7.36 -5.43
C TRP A 502 -19.85 6.16 -4.53
N GLN A 503 -20.21 4.97 -5.00
CA GLN A 503 -20.13 3.74 -4.21
C GLN A 503 -18.68 3.37 -3.88
N VAL A 504 -17.76 3.54 -4.82
CA VAL A 504 -16.33 3.26 -4.59
C VAL A 504 -15.76 4.13 -3.46
N MET A 505 -16.15 5.42 -3.41
CA MET A 505 -15.67 6.33 -2.35
C MET A 505 -16.25 5.96 -0.98
N ILE A 506 -17.48 5.48 -0.94
CA ILE A 506 -18.11 5.00 0.30
C ILE A 506 -17.46 3.70 0.77
N ASP A 507 -17.18 2.78 -0.15
CA ASP A 507 -16.59 1.47 0.15
C ASP A 507 -15.19 1.59 0.77
N ASN A 508 -14.38 2.50 0.24
CA ASN A 508 -12.94 2.58 0.58
C ASN A 508 -12.53 4.05 0.83
N PRO A 509 -12.96 4.64 1.97
CA PRO A 509 -12.60 6.02 2.29
C PRO A 509 -11.09 6.22 2.35
N ALA A 510 -10.61 7.33 1.80
CA ALA A 510 -9.22 7.76 1.75
C ALA A 510 -8.29 6.90 0.87
N ASN A 511 -8.80 5.86 0.22
CA ASN A 511 -7.96 4.97 -0.60
C ASN A 511 -7.23 5.72 -1.73
N TYR A 512 -7.92 6.61 -2.45
CA TYR A 512 -7.31 7.38 -3.53
C TYR A 512 -6.25 8.37 -3.04
N LEU A 513 -6.30 8.75 -1.76
CA LEU A 513 -5.35 9.72 -1.20
C LEU A 513 -3.93 9.14 -1.07
N GLU A 514 -3.78 7.83 -1.07
CA GLU A 514 -2.46 7.17 -1.13
C GLU A 514 -1.72 7.56 -2.41
N TYR A 515 -2.45 7.58 -3.52
CA TYR A 515 -1.93 7.91 -4.85
C TYR A 515 -1.84 9.41 -5.05
N CYS A 516 -2.96 10.11 -5.07
CA CYS A 516 -2.99 11.53 -5.37
C CYS A 516 -2.34 12.40 -4.29
N GLY A 517 -2.54 12.07 -3.02
CA GLY A 517 -1.94 12.83 -1.92
C GLY A 517 -0.43 12.71 -1.89
N GLY A 518 0.09 11.49 -1.95
CA GLY A 518 1.54 11.26 -2.03
C GLY A 518 2.16 11.87 -3.28
N TYR A 519 1.49 11.72 -4.42
CA TYR A 519 1.91 12.33 -5.68
C TYR A 519 2.05 13.86 -5.56
N ILE A 520 1.06 14.51 -4.97
CA ILE A 520 1.09 15.98 -4.76
C ILE A 520 2.24 16.36 -3.83
N GLU A 521 2.50 15.61 -2.78
CA GLU A 521 3.61 15.87 -1.87
C GLU A 521 4.94 15.89 -2.63
N TYR A 522 5.18 14.89 -3.47
CA TYR A 522 6.41 14.83 -4.27
C TYR A 522 6.46 15.93 -5.34
N MET A 523 5.36 16.17 -6.03
CA MET A 523 5.29 17.22 -7.06
C MET A 523 5.51 18.62 -6.48
N ASP A 524 4.91 18.88 -5.33
CA ASP A 524 5.06 20.15 -4.64
C ASP A 524 6.51 20.41 -4.23
N MET A 525 7.17 19.40 -3.64
CA MET A 525 8.60 19.50 -3.31
C MET A 525 9.46 19.72 -4.56
N ARG A 526 9.19 18.99 -5.64
CA ARG A 526 9.92 19.17 -6.89
C ARG A 526 9.76 20.58 -7.46
N GLU A 527 8.54 21.09 -7.49
CA GLU A 527 8.26 22.44 -8.01
C GLU A 527 8.93 23.52 -7.15
N GLN A 528 8.94 23.36 -5.82
CA GLN A 528 9.65 24.25 -4.92
C GLN A 528 11.17 24.24 -5.21
N ALA A 529 11.75 23.06 -5.41
CA ALA A 529 13.17 22.93 -5.72
C ALA A 529 13.51 23.54 -7.09
N GLU A 530 12.69 23.29 -8.11
CA GLU A 530 12.86 23.87 -9.44
C GLU A 530 12.77 25.40 -9.41
N ALA A 531 11.83 25.95 -8.67
CA ALA A 531 11.64 27.39 -8.53
C ALA A 531 12.83 28.06 -7.80
N ALA A 532 13.33 27.42 -6.74
CA ALA A 532 14.44 27.96 -5.95
C ALA A 532 15.79 27.85 -6.66
N LEU A 533 16.03 26.77 -7.41
CA LEU A 533 17.33 26.45 -8.00
C LEU A 533 17.44 26.82 -9.48
N GLY A 534 16.34 26.93 -10.19
CA GLY A 534 16.32 27.24 -11.62
C GLY A 534 17.20 26.27 -12.42
N SER A 535 18.18 26.79 -13.17
CA SER A 535 19.09 25.97 -13.97
C SER A 535 20.01 25.06 -13.15
N ARG A 536 20.15 25.31 -11.85
CA ARG A 536 20.94 24.47 -10.93
C ARG A 536 20.17 23.27 -10.40
N PHE A 537 18.87 23.17 -10.67
CA PHE A 537 18.08 22.02 -10.23
C PHE A 537 18.61 20.74 -10.87
N SER A 538 18.92 19.75 -10.02
CA SER A 538 19.36 18.43 -10.44
C SER A 538 18.30 17.40 -10.06
N PRO A 539 17.60 16.79 -11.05
CA PRO A 539 16.69 15.69 -10.75
C PRO A 539 17.36 14.55 -9.97
N LEU A 540 18.60 14.21 -10.32
CA LEU A 540 19.37 13.16 -9.64
C LEU A 540 19.55 13.47 -8.15
N ASP A 541 19.97 14.68 -7.81
CA ASP A 541 20.19 15.07 -6.42
C ASP A 541 18.89 15.12 -5.62
N PHE A 542 17.83 15.62 -6.23
CA PHE A 542 16.50 15.66 -5.65
C PHE A 542 15.98 14.25 -5.36
N HIS A 543 16.05 13.36 -6.33
CA HIS A 543 15.60 11.97 -6.16
C HIS A 543 16.45 11.22 -5.14
N LYS A 544 17.76 11.47 -5.14
CA LYS A 544 18.67 10.86 -4.16
C LYS A 544 18.30 11.25 -2.74
N LEU A 545 18.00 12.52 -2.49
CA LEU A 545 17.56 12.98 -1.17
C LEU A 545 16.33 12.20 -0.72
N LEU A 546 15.29 12.13 -1.55
CA LEU A 546 14.04 11.46 -1.21
C LEU A 546 14.23 9.96 -0.98
N LEU A 547 15.03 9.32 -1.82
CA LEU A 547 15.31 7.88 -1.72
C LEU A 547 16.16 7.55 -0.48
N ASP A 548 17.12 8.42 -0.15
CA ASP A 548 17.95 8.24 1.05
C ASP A 548 17.12 8.39 2.35
N LEU A 549 16.13 9.26 2.35
CA LEU A 549 15.20 9.41 3.48
C LEU A 549 14.29 8.19 3.62
N GLY A 550 13.98 7.53 2.52
CA GLY A 550 13.05 6.41 2.47
C GLY A 550 11.59 6.84 2.46
N PRO A 551 10.67 5.88 2.29
CA PRO A 551 9.23 6.17 2.18
C PRO A 551 8.56 6.37 3.54
N VAL A 552 9.11 7.24 4.38
CA VAL A 552 8.60 7.60 5.70
C VAL A 552 7.46 8.64 5.59
N PRO A 553 6.71 8.92 6.67
CA PRO A 553 5.67 9.94 6.62
C PRO A 553 6.17 11.31 6.13
N PHE A 554 5.36 12.01 5.38
CA PHE A 554 5.76 13.27 4.75
C PHE A 554 6.05 14.39 5.75
N SER A 555 5.48 14.35 6.94
CA SER A 555 5.84 15.26 8.04
C SER A 555 7.30 15.11 8.48
N VAL A 556 7.90 13.95 8.22
CA VAL A 556 9.32 13.67 8.47
C VAL A 556 10.19 14.08 7.27
N ILE A 557 9.68 13.84 6.06
CA ILE A 557 10.39 14.17 4.80
C ILE A 557 10.49 15.68 4.59
N ARG A 558 9.37 16.42 4.74
CA ARG A 558 9.28 17.84 4.41
C ARG A 558 10.33 18.72 5.09
N PRO A 559 10.51 18.63 6.42
CA PRO A 559 11.54 19.46 7.07
C PRO A 559 12.95 19.17 6.56
N ARG A 560 13.25 17.92 6.25
CA ARG A 560 14.56 17.51 5.73
C ARG A 560 14.76 17.96 4.29
N PHE A 561 13.72 17.92 3.50
CA PHE A 561 13.73 18.50 2.15
C PHE A 561 14.02 20.02 2.22
N MET A 562 13.34 20.75 3.09
CA MET A 562 13.54 22.19 3.24
C MET A 562 14.96 22.52 3.69
N ALA A 563 15.52 21.77 4.64
CA ALA A 563 16.90 21.93 5.08
C ALA A 563 17.89 21.66 3.94
N TRP A 564 17.66 20.61 3.17
CA TRP A 564 18.47 20.31 1.98
C TRP A 564 18.39 21.44 0.95
N LEU A 565 17.19 21.95 0.68
CA LEU A 565 16.98 23.02 -0.29
C LEU A 565 17.73 24.29 0.12
N GLU A 566 17.70 24.67 1.39
CA GLU A 566 18.46 25.82 1.92
C GLU A 566 19.96 25.66 1.70
N GLU A 567 20.51 24.45 1.84
CA GLU A 567 21.92 24.17 1.59
C GLU A 567 22.30 24.30 0.11
N GLN A 568 21.34 24.05 -0.81
CA GLN A 568 21.58 24.14 -2.25
C GLN A 568 21.51 25.57 -2.79
N VAL A 569 20.83 26.47 -2.10
CA VAL A 569 20.72 27.89 -2.47
C VAL A 569 21.95 28.65 -1.99
#